data_7ec73b0119a76165dd46a85a5c8b1c64
#
_entry.id   7ec73b0119a76165dd46a85a5c8b1c64
#
_cell.length_a   1.000
_cell.length_b   1.000
_cell.length_c   1.000
_cell.angle_alpha   90.00
_cell.angle_beta   90.00
_cell.angle_gamma   90.00
#
_symmetry.space_group_name_H-M   'P 1'
#
loop_
_entity.id
_entity.type
_entity.pdbx_description
1 polymer ?
#
loop_
_entity_poly.entity_id
_entity_poly.type
_entity_poly.pdbx_seq_one_letter_code
_entity_poly.pdbx_strand_id
1 'polypeptide(L)'
;MSLKYLEPDIYYDLVDKIAVRKSVREKYIQGIVDEVSEHIKNAGIEAKVDGRVKHFFSIYKKMKNQHKTLDQIYDLFAVRIIVETVKDCYAALGVIHEMYKPIPGRFKDYIAMPKANMYQSLHTTLIGSNGQPFEIQIRTFEMHRVAEYGIAAHWKYKEASDGK
;
A
#
# COMPACT_ATOMS: atom_id res chain seq x y z
N MET A 1 -3.87 -26.20 10.68
CA MET A 1 -2.94 -26.92 9.79
C MET A 1 -1.86 -25.98 9.29
N SER A 2 -0.60 -26.38 9.37
CA SER A 2 0.48 -25.50 8.95
C SER A 2 0.65 -25.54 7.42
N LEU A 3 1.17 -24.45 6.83
CA LEU A 3 1.47 -24.39 5.40
C LEU A 3 2.40 -25.52 4.95
N LYS A 4 3.30 -25.90 5.84
CA LYS A 4 4.29 -26.94 5.57
C LYS A 4 3.67 -28.31 5.31
N TYR A 5 2.54 -28.60 5.97
CA TYR A 5 1.83 -29.86 5.80
C TYR A 5 0.94 -29.88 4.56
N LEU A 6 0.42 -28.70 4.17
CA LEU A 6 -0.54 -28.64 3.07
C LEU A 6 0.12 -28.87 1.71
N GLU A 7 1.20 -28.20 1.41
CA GLU A 7 1.85 -28.27 0.11
C GLU A 7 3.34 -27.94 0.30
N PRO A 8 4.15 -28.88 0.81
CA PRO A 8 5.53 -28.57 1.18
C PRO A 8 6.39 -28.09 0.03
N ASP A 9 6.23 -28.67 -1.15
CA ASP A 9 7.04 -28.26 -2.32
C ASP A 9 6.72 -26.85 -2.75
N ILE A 10 5.44 -26.50 -2.78
CA ILE A 10 4.99 -25.15 -3.11
C ILE A 10 5.43 -24.16 -2.03
N TYR A 11 5.34 -24.56 -0.77
CA TYR A 11 5.77 -23.74 0.35
C TYR A 11 7.25 -23.38 0.25
N TYR A 12 8.12 -24.38 0.07
CA TYR A 12 9.56 -24.16 0.00
C TYR A 12 9.96 -23.34 -1.24
N ASP A 13 9.32 -23.60 -2.37
CA ASP A 13 9.58 -22.84 -3.59
C ASP A 13 9.19 -21.36 -3.38
N LEU A 14 8.04 -21.10 -2.75
CA LEU A 14 7.59 -19.74 -2.48
C LEU A 14 8.49 -19.01 -1.47
N VAL A 15 8.90 -19.70 -0.41
CA VAL A 15 9.83 -19.16 0.59
C VAL A 15 11.14 -18.76 -0.08
N ASP A 16 11.68 -19.64 -0.92
CA ASP A 16 12.94 -19.43 -1.61
C ASP A 16 12.85 -18.21 -2.56
N LYS A 17 11.78 -18.16 -3.36
CA LYS A 17 11.53 -17.03 -4.26
C LYS A 17 11.41 -15.71 -3.51
N ILE A 18 10.69 -15.69 -2.40
CA ILE A 18 10.50 -14.48 -1.60
C ILE A 18 11.80 -14.08 -0.92
N ALA A 19 12.53 -15.03 -0.35
CA ALA A 19 13.81 -14.77 0.32
C ALA A 19 14.86 -14.23 -0.65
N VAL A 20 15.00 -14.84 -1.82
CA VAL A 20 15.95 -14.40 -2.84
C VAL A 20 15.62 -12.99 -3.33
N ARG A 21 14.35 -12.69 -3.50
CA ARG A 21 13.90 -11.40 -4.02
C ARG A 21 13.79 -10.31 -2.95
N LYS A 22 13.90 -10.64 -1.67
CA LYS A 22 13.69 -9.67 -0.59
C LYS A 22 14.61 -8.46 -0.68
N SER A 23 15.91 -8.68 -0.83
CA SER A 23 16.88 -7.58 -0.94
C SER A 23 16.66 -6.75 -2.20
N VAL A 24 16.31 -7.40 -3.31
CA VAL A 24 16.00 -6.73 -4.57
C VAL A 24 14.75 -5.88 -4.43
N ARG A 25 13.72 -6.41 -3.76
CA ARG A 25 12.47 -5.68 -3.51
C ARG A 25 12.68 -4.47 -2.61
N GLU A 26 13.46 -4.63 -1.55
CA GLU A 26 13.77 -3.53 -0.64
C GLU A 26 14.49 -2.41 -1.37
N LYS A 27 15.44 -2.74 -2.23
CA LYS A 27 16.14 -1.76 -3.08
C LYS A 27 15.18 -1.10 -4.07
N TYR A 28 14.28 -1.87 -4.66
CA TYR A 28 13.30 -1.37 -5.61
C TYR A 28 12.36 -0.36 -4.95
N ILE A 29 11.81 -0.73 -3.79
CA ILE A 29 10.92 0.16 -3.03
C ILE A 29 11.67 1.40 -2.55
N GLN A 30 12.89 1.25 -2.08
CA GLN A 30 13.68 2.38 -1.62
C GLN A 30 13.98 3.34 -2.78
N GLY A 31 14.26 2.82 -3.97
CA GLY A 31 14.45 3.63 -5.16
C GLY A 31 13.20 4.42 -5.52
N ILE A 32 12.03 3.79 -5.42
CA ILE A 32 10.75 4.46 -5.67
C ILE A 32 10.50 5.54 -4.61
N VAL A 33 10.72 5.23 -3.33
CA VAL A 33 10.56 6.19 -2.23
C VAL A 33 11.46 7.41 -2.45
N ASP A 34 12.70 7.21 -2.79
CA ASP A 34 13.67 8.28 -3.02
C ASP A 34 13.25 9.15 -4.22
N GLU A 35 12.86 8.52 -5.32
CA GLU A 35 12.44 9.21 -6.54
C GLU A 35 11.15 10.01 -6.31
N VAL A 36 10.17 9.40 -5.68
CA VAL A 36 8.89 10.03 -5.35
C VAL A 36 9.12 11.21 -4.39
N SER A 37 9.92 11.01 -3.35
CA SER A 37 10.24 12.04 -2.36
C SER A 37 10.86 13.26 -3.04
N GLU A 38 11.80 13.05 -3.95
CA GLU A 38 12.47 14.11 -4.66
C GLU A 38 11.52 14.91 -5.55
N HIS A 39 10.69 14.22 -6.34
CA HIS A 39 9.74 14.87 -7.24
C HIS A 39 8.68 15.65 -6.48
N ILE A 40 8.17 15.09 -5.37
CA ILE A 40 7.17 15.76 -4.54
C ILE A 40 7.77 17.00 -3.89
N LYS A 41 9.00 16.91 -3.39
CA LYS A 41 9.72 18.03 -2.80
C LYS A 41 9.94 19.14 -3.85
N ASN A 42 10.35 18.77 -5.06
CA ASN A 42 10.57 19.72 -6.15
C ASN A 42 9.27 20.40 -6.58
N ALA A 43 8.13 19.76 -6.39
CA ALA A 43 6.81 20.36 -6.66
C ALA A 43 6.35 21.30 -5.53
N GLY A 44 7.13 21.45 -4.47
CA GLY A 44 6.79 22.33 -3.36
C GLY A 44 5.84 21.71 -2.34
N ILE A 45 5.70 20.39 -2.33
CA ILE A 45 4.79 19.68 -1.43
C ILE A 45 5.62 19.06 -0.29
N GLU A 46 5.25 19.37 0.95
CA GLU A 46 5.82 18.71 2.10
C GLU A 46 5.12 17.38 2.34
N ALA A 47 5.86 16.29 2.31
CA ALA A 47 5.30 14.96 2.46
C ALA A 47 6.26 14.02 3.17
N LYS A 48 5.69 13.07 3.90
CA LYS A 48 6.42 11.94 4.46
C LYS A 48 6.14 10.74 3.55
N VAL A 49 7.19 10.13 3.01
CA VAL A 49 7.08 9.01 2.08
C VAL A 49 7.71 7.77 2.70
N ASP A 50 6.93 6.71 2.82
CA ASP A 50 7.36 5.42 3.35
C ASP A 50 7.03 4.31 2.38
N GLY A 51 7.94 3.32 2.26
CA GLY A 51 7.69 2.13 1.47
C GLY A 51 7.56 0.91 2.36
N ARG A 52 6.79 -0.08 1.91
CA ARG A 52 6.67 -1.34 2.64
C ARG A 52 6.37 -2.49 1.69
N VAL A 53 6.82 -3.69 2.09
CA VAL A 53 6.58 -4.93 1.37
C VAL A 53 5.60 -5.78 2.19
N LYS A 54 4.66 -6.44 1.53
CA LYS A 54 3.67 -7.30 2.19
C LYS A 54 4.33 -8.51 2.84
N HIS A 55 3.74 -8.98 3.93
CA HIS A 55 4.21 -10.16 4.63
C HIS A 55 4.05 -11.44 3.78
N PHE A 56 4.96 -12.38 3.99
CA PHE A 56 4.95 -13.67 3.29
C PHE A 56 3.61 -14.39 3.39
N PHE A 57 3.05 -14.49 4.59
CA PHE A 57 1.80 -15.21 4.81
C PHE A 57 0.64 -14.58 4.03
N SER A 58 0.55 -13.26 4.04
CA SER A 58 -0.49 -12.54 3.30
C SER A 58 -0.38 -12.77 1.80
N ILE A 59 0.84 -12.79 1.27
CA ILE A 59 1.11 -13.06 -0.14
C ILE A 59 0.69 -14.47 -0.50
N TYR A 60 1.09 -15.46 0.28
CA TYR A 60 0.76 -16.87 0.06
C TYR A 60 -0.76 -17.08 0.08
N LYS A 61 -1.43 -16.53 1.07
CA LYS A 61 -2.89 -16.65 1.21
C LYS A 61 -3.61 -16.05 0.00
N LYS A 62 -3.14 -14.92 -0.47
CA LYS A 62 -3.71 -14.24 -1.64
C LYS A 62 -3.53 -15.06 -2.90
N MET A 63 -2.35 -15.62 -3.11
CA MET A 63 -2.08 -16.51 -4.25
C MET A 63 -2.99 -17.73 -4.25
N LYS A 64 -3.15 -18.36 -3.09
CA LYS A 64 -3.95 -19.57 -2.96
C LYS A 64 -5.44 -19.30 -3.10
N ASN A 65 -5.96 -18.28 -2.43
CA ASN A 65 -7.39 -17.98 -2.42
C ASN A 65 -7.89 -17.40 -3.73
N GLN A 66 -7.05 -16.66 -4.44
CA GLN A 66 -7.41 -15.99 -5.68
C GLN A 66 -6.83 -16.66 -6.91
N HIS A 67 -6.15 -17.79 -6.74
CA HIS A 67 -5.49 -18.53 -7.83
C HIS A 67 -4.57 -17.64 -8.66
N LYS A 68 -3.85 -16.72 -8.00
CA LYS A 68 -2.94 -15.79 -8.66
C LYS A 68 -1.49 -16.21 -8.46
N THR A 69 -0.67 -15.97 -9.47
CA THR A 69 0.79 -16.12 -9.34
C THR A 69 1.36 -14.89 -8.62
N LEU A 70 2.61 -15.00 -8.18
CA LEU A 70 3.29 -13.89 -7.51
C LEU A 70 3.30 -12.62 -8.37
N ASP A 71 3.43 -12.79 -9.69
CA ASP A 71 3.48 -11.65 -10.62
C ASP A 71 2.12 -11.00 -10.84
N GLN A 72 1.03 -11.69 -10.50
CA GLN A 72 -0.34 -11.18 -10.63
C GLN A 72 -0.83 -10.43 -9.40
N ILE A 73 -0.03 -10.37 -8.33
CA ILE A 73 -0.37 -9.65 -7.12
C ILE A 73 0.17 -8.22 -7.24
N TYR A 74 -0.73 -7.28 -7.57
CA TYR A 74 -0.35 -5.88 -7.83
C TYR A 74 -0.03 -5.09 -6.58
N ASP A 75 -0.50 -5.51 -5.40
CA ASP A 75 -0.29 -4.82 -4.14
C ASP A 75 0.84 -5.41 -3.29
N LEU A 76 1.77 -6.13 -3.94
CA LEU A 76 2.94 -6.70 -3.28
C LEU A 76 3.84 -5.61 -2.70
N PHE A 77 3.98 -4.51 -3.41
CA PHE A 77 4.73 -3.34 -2.99
C PHE A 77 3.76 -2.20 -2.72
N ALA A 78 3.96 -1.48 -1.63
CA ALA A 78 3.14 -0.33 -1.29
C ALA A 78 4.00 0.83 -0.85
N VAL A 79 3.66 2.03 -1.30
CA VAL A 79 4.28 3.29 -0.88
C VAL A 79 3.18 4.15 -0.27
N ARG A 80 3.46 4.74 0.88
CA ARG A 80 2.53 5.64 1.56
C ARG A 80 3.08 7.06 1.52
N ILE A 81 2.24 7.99 1.12
CA ILE A 81 2.57 9.42 1.09
C ILE A 81 1.61 10.13 2.03
N ILE A 82 2.14 10.83 3.03
CA ILE A 82 1.37 11.58 4.01
C ILE A 82 1.68 13.07 3.80
N VAL A 83 0.64 13.87 3.54
CA VAL A 83 0.73 15.29 3.27
C VAL A 83 -0.11 16.10 4.25
N GLU A 84 -0.03 17.44 4.21
CA GLU A 84 -0.72 18.28 5.18
C GLU A 84 -2.19 18.54 4.82
N THR A 85 -2.51 18.71 3.54
CA THR A 85 -3.86 19.11 3.11
C THR A 85 -4.41 18.18 2.04
N VAL A 86 -5.74 18.21 1.88
CA VAL A 86 -6.42 17.48 0.80
C VAL A 86 -5.93 17.96 -0.57
N LYS A 87 -5.72 19.25 -0.72
CA LYS A 87 -5.19 19.83 -1.95
C LYS A 87 -3.83 19.22 -2.28
N ASP A 88 -2.99 19.05 -1.28
CA ASP A 88 -1.67 18.43 -1.46
C ASP A 88 -1.79 16.95 -1.84
N CYS A 89 -2.83 16.25 -1.37
CA CYS A 89 -3.09 14.86 -1.79
C CYS A 89 -3.28 14.77 -3.30
N TYR A 90 -4.12 15.62 -3.86
CA TYR A 90 -4.39 15.62 -5.30
C TYR A 90 -3.20 16.14 -6.10
N ALA A 91 -2.45 17.10 -5.55
CA ALA A 91 -1.24 17.59 -6.19
C ALA A 91 -0.17 16.49 -6.26
N ALA A 92 0.01 15.75 -5.18
CA ALA A 92 0.94 14.62 -5.14
C ALA A 92 0.50 13.53 -6.13
N LEU A 93 -0.79 13.26 -6.22
CA LEU A 93 -1.33 12.29 -7.19
C LEU A 93 -0.96 12.69 -8.62
N GLY A 94 -1.08 13.97 -8.96
CA GLY A 94 -0.71 14.48 -10.28
C GLY A 94 0.77 14.26 -10.57
N VAL A 95 1.64 14.54 -9.61
CA VAL A 95 3.08 14.29 -9.73
C VAL A 95 3.36 12.83 -9.98
N ILE A 96 2.74 11.94 -9.20
CA ILE A 96 2.94 10.49 -9.30
C ILE A 96 2.48 9.97 -10.67
N HIS A 97 1.34 10.43 -11.16
CA HIS A 97 0.82 9.99 -12.46
C HIS A 97 1.63 10.51 -13.64
N GLU A 98 2.41 11.56 -13.46
CA GLU A 98 3.40 11.99 -14.45
C GLU A 98 4.64 11.12 -14.46
N MET A 99 5.05 10.64 -13.27
CA MET A 99 6.26 9.81 -13.12
C MET A 99 6.05 8.37 -13.59
N TYR A 100 4.88 7.82 -13.32
CA TYR A 100 4.59 6.40 -13.55
C TYR A 100 3.24 6.24 -14.24
N LYS A 101 3.12 5.20 -15.04
CA LYS A 101 1.89 4.91 -15.76
C LYS A 101 0.88 4.21 -14.83
N PRO A 102 -0.31 4.79 -14.60
CA PRO A 102 -1.32 4.13 -13.77
C PRO A 102 -1.97 2.95 -14.51
N ILE A 103 -2.34 1.93 -13.73
CA ILE A 103 -3.07 0.77 -14.26
C ILE A 103 -4.56 1.13 -14.29
N PRO A 104 -5.22 1.03 -15.45
CA PRO A 104 -6.64 1.36 -15.57
C PRO A 104 -7.51 0.54 -14.61
N GLY A 105 -8.50 1.20 -14.00
CA GLY A 105 -9.45 0.54 -13.11
C GLY A 105 -8.96 0.27 -11.71
N ARG A 106 -7.72 0.65 -11.38
CA ARG A 106 -7.15 0.42 -10.05
C ARG A 106 -7.13 1.66 -9.16
N PHE A 107 -7.53 2.80 -9.67
CA PHE A 107 -7.59 4.05 -8.90
C PHE A 107 -8.83 4.08 -8.02
N LYS A 108 -8.66 4.46 -6.76
CA LYS A 108 -9.75 4.63 -5.78
C LYS A 108 -9.60 5.96 -5.06
N ASP A 109 -10.63 6.77 -5.08
CA ASP A 109 -10.67 8.04 -4.37
C ASP A 109 -11.58 7.92 -3.14
N TYR A 110 -10.99 7.52 -2.02
CA TYR A 110 -11.71 7.44 -0.74
C TYR A 110 -11.68 8.76 0.03
N ILE A 111 -11.12 9.82 -0.55
CA ILE A 111 -11.22 11.15 0.04
C ILE A 111 -12.57 11.76 -0.33
N ALA A 112 -12.91 11.72 -1.61
CA ALA A 112 -14.20 12.21 -2.10
C ALA A 112 -15.35 11.29 -1.67
N MET A 113 -15.09 9.99 -1.60
CA MET A 113 -16.09 8.98 -1.21
C MET A 113 -15.52 8.09 -0.10
N PRO A 114 -15.56 8.56 1.16
CA PRO A 114 -15.02 7.79 2.29
C PRO A 114 -15.70 6.44 2.46
N LYS A 115 -14.95 5.45 2.95
CA LYS A 115 -15.53 4.16 3.32
C LYS A 115 -16.42 4.28 4.54
N ALA A 116 -17.27 3.28 4.77
CA ALA A 116 -18.21 3.25 5.88
C ALA A 116 -17.56 3.43 7.26
N ASN A 117 -16.29 3.03 7.42
CA ASN A 117 -15.53 3.20 8.65
C ASN A 117 -14.79 4.55 8.73
N MET A 118 -15.15 5.51 7.90
CA MET A 118 -14.55 6.84 7.81
C MET A 118 -13.11 6.84 7.27
N TYR A 119 -12.65 5.73 6.72
CA TYR A 119 -11.33 5.66 6.10
C TYR A 119 -11.27 6.54 4.85
N GLN A 120 -10.27 7.42 4.79
CA GLN A 120 -10.02 8.30 3.65
C GLN A 120 -8.58 8.16 3.17
N SER A 121 -8.41 8.04 1.88
CA SER A 121 -7.10 7.98 1.23
C SER A 121 -7.29 7.94 -0.28
N LEU A 122 -6.27 8.30 -1.04
CA LEU A 122 -6.20 8.02 -2.47
C LEU A 122 -5.38 6.75 -2.66
N HIS A 123 -5.89 5.82 -3.46
CA HIS A 123 -5.19 4.58 -3.79
C HIS A 123 -5.00 4.52 -5.29
N THR A 124 -3.77 4.33 -5.74
CA THR A 124 -3.46 4.18 -7.16
C THR A 124 -2.43 3.07 -7.33
N THR A 125 -2.60 2.25 -8.36
CA THR A 125 -1.66 1.21 -8.72
C THR A 125 -0.93 1.63 -9.98
N LEU A 126 0.38 1.58 -9.96
CA LEU A 126 1.25 2.10 -11.00
C LEU A 126 2.23 1.05 -11.46
N ILE A 127 2.79 1.25 -12.65
CA ILE A 127 3.83 0.38 -13.20
C ILE A 127 5.17 1.14 -13.11
N GLY A 128 6.13 0.55 -12.41
CA GLY A 128 7.46 1.13 -12.28
C GLY A 128 8.30 0.96 -13.54
N SER A 129 9.49 1.58 -13.55
CA SER A 129 10.39 1.57 -14.70
C SER A 129 10.82 0.17 -15.13
N ASN A 130 10.83 -0.79 -14.22
CA ASN A 130 11.18 -2.18 -14.49
C ASN A 130 9.97 -3.06 -14.82
N GLY A 131 8.79 -2.45 -15.02
CA GLY A 131 7.56 -3.18 -15.29
C GLY A 131 6.87 -3.78 -14.07
N GLN A 132 7.43 -3.57 -12.87
CA GLN A 132 6.87 -4.13 -11.64
C GLN A 132 5.74 -3.24 -11.11
N PRO A 133 4.53 -3.77 -10.90
CA PRO A 133 3.43 -2.98 -10.34
C PRO A 133 3.66 -2.66 -8.86
N PHE A 134 3.17 -1.51 -8.43
CA PHE A 134 3.16 -1.13 -7.01
C PHE A 134 1.99 -0.20 -6.74
N GLU A 135 1.55 -0.18 -5.47
CA GLU A 135 0.44 0.66 -5.03
C GLU A 135 0.98 1.87 -4.27
N ILE A 136 0.38 3.04 -4.50
CA ILE A 136 0.65 4.23 -3.71
C ILE A 136 -0.63 4.65 -3.01
N GLN A 137 -0.53 4.92 -1.70
CA GLN A 137 -1.59 5.46 -0.88
C GLN A 137 -1.22 6.88 -0.47
N ILE A 138 -2.11 7.83 -0.74
CA ILE A 138 -1.87 9.24 -0.43
C ILE A 138 -2.98 9.72 0.50
N ARG A 139 -2.60 10.33 1.64
CA ARG A 139 -3.54 10.84 2.62
C ARG A 139 -2.92 11.96 3.46
N THR A 140 -3.75 12.73 4.16
CA THR A 140 -3.27 13.75 5.08
C THR A 140 -2.84 13.13 6.41
N PHE A 141 -2.10 13.89 7.22
CA PHE A 141 -1.75 13.46 8.58
C PHE A 141 -2.99 13.16 9.41
N GLU A 142 -4.03 13.98 9.26
CA GLU A 142 -5.30 13.74 9.96
C GLU A 142 -5.98 12.46 9.52
N MET A 143 -6.04 12.20 8.22
CA MET A 143 -6.58 10.95 7.67
C MET A 143 -5.78 9.75 8.14
N HIS A 144 -4.46 9.90 8.22
CA HIS A 144 -3.57 8.85 8.72
C HIS A 144 -3.87 8.55 10.19
N ARG A 145 -4.03 9.61 11.00
CA ARG A 145 -4.36 9.47 12.42
C ARG A 145 -5.71 8.78 12.60
N VAL A 146 -6.73 9.17 11.82
CA VAL A 146 -8.04 8.54 11.87
C VAL A 146 -7.95 7.06 11.47
N ALA A 147 -7.16 6.73 10.44
CA ALA A 147 -6.98 5.35 10.01
C ALA A 147 -6.26 4.50 11.06
N GLU A 148 -5.27 5.07 11.74
CA GLU A 148 -4.51 4.37 12.79
C GLU A 148 -5.31 4.26 14.10
N TYR A 149 -5.97 5.33 14.52
CA TYR A 149 -6.61 5.41 15.83
C TYR A 149 -8.15 5.40 15.77
N GLY A 150 -8.73 5.67 14.61
CA GLY A 150 -10.18 5.69 14.46
C GLY A 150 -10.83 4.35 14.77
N ILE A 151 -10.20 3.26 14.38
CA ILE A 151 -10.66 1.91 14.68
C ILE A 151 -10.62 1.69 16.19
N ALA A 152 -9.52 2.07 16.85
CA ALA A 152 -9.38 1.94 18.30
C ALA A 152 -10.43 2.79 19.03
N ALA A 153 -10.67 4.01 18.59
CA ALA A 153 -11.70 4.87 19.16
C ALA A 153 -13.10 4.28 19.00
N HIS A 154 -13.37 3.70 17.83
CA HIS A 154 -14.64 3.02 17.56
C HIS A 154 -14.84 1.81 18.47
N TRP A 155 -13.80 1.02 18.67
CA TRP A 155 -13.85 -0.13 19.58
C TRP A 155 -14.08 0.30 21.02
N LYS A 156 -13.40 1.34 21.49
CA LYS A 156 -13.61 1.91 22.84
C LYS A 156 -15.02 2.39 23.04
N TYR A 157 -15.56 3.10 22.05
CA TYR A 157 -16.94 3.59 22.10
C TYR A 157 -17.92 2.42 22.20
N LYS A 158 -17.70 1.39 21.40
CA LYS A 158 -18.56 0.20 21.38
C LYS A 158 -18.50 -0.55 22.70
N GLU A 159 -17.32 -0.72 23.29
CA GLU A 159 -17.14 -1.33 24.60
C GLU A 159 -17.85 -0.54 25.70
N ALA A 160 -17.71 0.78 25.70
CA ALA A 160 -18.37 1.64 26.67
C ALA A 160 -19.89 1.56 26.52
N SER A 161 -20.39 1.48 25.29
CA SER A 161 -21.81 1.32 25.00
C SER A 161 -22.33 -0.04 25.47
N ASP A 162 -21.58 -1.11 25.24
CA ASP A 162 -21.96 -2.46 25.63
C ASP A 162 -21.80 -2.71 27.13
N GLY A 163 -20.94 -1.95 27.79
CA GLY A 163 -20.69 -2.05 29.23
C GLY A 163 -21.73 -1.40 30.11
N LYS A 164 -22.71 -0.80 29.51
CA LYS A 164 -23.87 -0.22 30.24
C LYS A 164 -24.94 -1.26 30.39
#